data_8c1e93fa4b49bd8417bee3b9fbd903f7
#
_entry.id   8c1e93fa4b49bd8417bee3b9fbd903f7
#
_cell.length_a   1.000
_cell.length_b   1.000
_cell.length_c   1.000
_cell.angle_alpha   90.00
_cell.angle_beta   90.00
_cell.angle_gamma   90.00
#
_symmetry.space_group_name_H-M   'P 1'
#
loop_
_entity.id
_entity.type
_entity.pdbx_description
1 polymer ?
#
loop_
_entity_poly.entity_id
_entity_poly.type
_entity_poly.pdbx_seq_one_letter_code
_entity_poly.pdbx_strand_id
1 'polypeptide(L)'
;QEYGNRVFLKPENFQVTGSFKIRGAYYKISKLSDEEKSRGVIAASAGNHAQGVGYAAQMLGVKATIVMPETTPIIKVEATKKFGVQVVLHGDTYDDACRKARELEEENGYVFVHPFDDIDVMLGQGTVALEVLKELDDVDKILVPIGGGGLISGIAMAAKMLKPGIKIIGVEPEGACCIARSLDENKVTELKKVDTMADGVAVKKPGDLTFEVIKEFVDEVLTVSDSDILEAILLLMERHKMITEGAGALSVAGLKKLAPENKNVVCVISGGNMDISTISAIINRALVSRGRQFCFTVNLPDKPGELLNVAKILADLRANVIKLEHNQSKVMDRFKLVQLEITVETNGHDHVHQIQKELKRHGFEIIKIY
;
A
#
# COMPACT_ATOMS: atom_id res chain seq x y z
N GLN A 1 21.20 -3.50 -6.70
CA GLN A 1 22.12 -4.63 -6.42
C GLN A 1 21.81 -5.39 -5.13
N GLU A 2 20.94 -4.90 -4.23
CA GLU A 2 20.66 -5.55 -2.94
C GLU A 2 20.13 -6.99 -3.05
N TYR A 3 19.48 -7.32 -4.16
CA TYR A 3 18.86 -8.63 -4.36
C TYR A 3 19.53 -9.42 -5.50
N GLY A 4 20.78 -9.07 -5.86
CA GLY A 4 21.51 -9.74 -6.91
C GLY A 4 20.95 -9.56 -8.33
N ASN A 5 20.08 -8.54 -8.51
CA ASN A 5 19.48 -8.16 -9.78
C ASN A 5 19.69 -6.65 -10.02
N ARG A 6 19.61 -6.21 -11.27
CA ARG A 6 19.55 -4.79 -11.63
C ARG A 6 18.09 -4.33 -11.58
N VAL A 7 17.74 -3.52 -10.58
CA VAL A 7 16.36 -3.11 -10.32
C VAL A 7 16.11 -1.71 -10.83
N PHE A 8 15.03 -1.55 -11.58
CA PHE A 8 14.49 -0.30 -12.06
C PHE A 8 13.11 -0.07 -11.46
N LEU A 9 12.73 1.18 -11.24
CA LEU A 9 11.44 1.55 -10.69
C LEU A 9 10.60 2.25 -11.75
N LYS A 10 9.35 1.80 -11.95
CA LYS A 10 8.35 2.53 -12.76
C LYS A 10 7.39 3.25 -11.80
N PRO A 11 7.62 4.56 -11.57
CA PRO A 11 6.94 5.29 -10.50
C PRO A 11 5.57 5.85 -10.93
N GLU A 12 4.53 5.04 -10.87
CA GLU A 12 3.14 5.47 -11.10
C GLU A 12 2.55 6.28 -9.92
N ASN A 13 3.22 6.29 -8.76
CA ASN A 13 2.89 7.19 -7.65
C ASN A 13 3.14 8.67 -7.96
N PHE A 14 3.86 9.00 -9.02
CA PHE A 14 4.07 10.36 -9.50
C PHE A 14 3.06 10.82 -10.56
N GLN A 15 2.10 10.00 -10.92
CA GLN A 15 0.98 10.41 -11.75
C GLN A 15 0.19 11.57 -11.10
N VAL A 16 -0.50 12.36 -11.91
CA VAL A 16 -1.27 13.55 -11.45
C VAL A 16 -2.24 13.21 -10.31
N THR A 17 -2.82 12.00 -10.33
CA THR A 17 -3.71 11.49 -9.29
C THR A 17 -3.00 10.61 -8.25
N GLY A 18 -1.67 10.58 -8.24
CA GLY A 18 -0.88 9.80 -7.29
C GLY A 18 -0.91 8.29 -7.50
N SER A 19 -1.46 7.79 -8.62
CA SER A 19 -1.50 6.35 -8.93
C SER A 19 -1.76 6.08 -10.41
N PHE A 20 -1.48 4.85 -10.83
CA PHE A 20 -1.70 4.34 -12.19
C PHE A 20 -3.17 4.39 -12.65
N LYS A 21 -4.13 4.47 -11.75
CA LYS A 21 -5.57 4.37 -12.04
C LYS A 21 -6.07 5.36 -13.09
N ILE A 22 -5.43 6.50 -13.21
CA ILE A 22 -5.74 7.50 -14.25
C ILE A 22 -5.65 6.93 -15.66
N ARG A 23 -4.69 6.03 -15.94
CA ARG A 23 -4.45 5.49 -17.28
C ARG A 23 -5.66 4.73 -17.82
N GLY A 24 -6.16 3.76 -17.03
CA GLY A 24 -7.33 2.97 -17.40
C GLY A 24 -8.61 3.78 -17.40
N ALA A 25 -8.79 4.66 -16.40
CA ALA A 25 -9.97 5.53 -16.35
C ALA A 25 -10.03 6.48 -17.56
N TYR A 26 -8.90 7.11 -17.88
CA TYR A 26 -8.83 8.02 -19.03
C TYR A 26 -9.08 7.28 -20.35
N TYR A 27 -8.44 6.13 -20.56
CA TYR A 27 -8.63 5.33 -21.77
C TYR A 27 -10.09 4.91 -21.94
N LYS A 28 -10.70 4.34 -20.89
CA LYS A 28 -12.13 3.94 -20.89
C LYS A 28 -13.04 5.10 -21.27
N ILE A 29 -12.94 6.23 -20.57
CA ILE A 29 -13.81 7.38 -20.79
C ILE A 29 -13.57 8.01 -22.17
N SER A 30 -12.33 8.01 -22.68
CA SER A 30 -12.00 8.53 -24.00
C SER A 30 -12.65 7.73 -25.14
N LYS A 31 -12.87 6.44 -24.95
CA LYS A 31 -13.46 5.51 -25.93
C LYS A 31 -14.97 5.58 -26.00
N LEU A 32 -15.63 6.20 -25.03
CA LEU A 32 -17.08 6.36 -25.01
C LEU A 32 -17.57 7.16 -26.22
N SER A 33 -18.72 6.76 -26.75
CA SER A 33 -19.45 7.55 -27.75
C SER A 33 -19.91 8.91 -27.19
N ASP A 34 -20.26 9.85 -28.05
CA ASP A 34 -20.78 11.14 -27.62
C ASP A 34 -22.11 11.02 -26.85
N GLU A 35 -22.92 10.02 -27.20
CA GLU A 35 -24.13 9.69 -26.47
C GLU A 35 -23.84 9.20 -25.05
N GLU A 36 -22.91 8.25 -24.89
CA GLU A 36 -22.46 7.75 -23.58
C GLU A 36 -21.84 8.86 -22.73
N LYS A 37 -20.97 9.70 -23.33
CA LYS A 37 -20.39 10.86 -22.64
C LYS A 37 -21.45 11.86 -22.17
N SER A 38 -22.52 12.05 -22.96
CA SER A 38 -23.60 12.96 -22.59
C SER A 38 -24.42 12.51 -21.39
N ARG A 39 -24.56 11.16 -21.20
CA ARG A 39 -25.18 10.57 -20.02
C ARG A 39 -24.29 10.70 -18.81
N GLY A 40 -22.97 10.61 -18.99
CA GLY A 40 -21.98 10.67 -17.94
C GLY A 40 -21.52 9.29 -17.45
N VAL A 41 -20.57 9.29 -16.53
CA VAL A 41 -19.96 8.07 -15.99
C VAL A 41 -20.20 7.95 -14.49
N ILE A 42 -20.16 6.71 -13.98
CA ILE A 42 -20.27 6.40 -12.56
C ILE A 42 -19.23 5.38 -12.13
N ALA A 43 -18.72 5.52 -10.92
CA ALA A 43 -17.83 4.53 -10.29
C ALA A 43 -18.11 4.41 -8.79
N ALA A 44 -17.82 3.22 -8.22
CA ALA A 44 -17.78 3.00 -6.78
C ALA A 44 -16.32 2.91 -6.33
N SER A 45 -15.84 3.88 -5.55
CA SER A 45 -14.50 3.86 -4.98
C SER A 45 -14.29 5.03 -4.01
N ALA A 46 -13.58 4.79 -2.92
CA ALA A 46 -13.15 5.82 -1.96
C ALA A 46 -11.62 6.13 -2.07
N GLY A 47 -10.92 5.62 -3.09
CA GLY A 47 -9.47 5.72 -3.19
C GLY A 47 -8.98 6.14 -4.58
N ASN A 48 -7.90 5.49 -5.03
CA ASN A 48 -7.20 5.82 -6.28
C ASN A 48 -8.08 5.82 -7.53
N HIS A 49 -9.03 4.89 -7.60
CA HIS A 49 -9.93 4.80 -8.76
C HIS A 49 -10.89 5.98 -8.83
N ALA A 50 -11.43 6.43 -7.69
CA ALA A 50 -12.28 7.62 -7.62
C ALA A 50 -11.57 8.86 -8.17
N GLN A 51 -10.33 9.08 -7.78
CA GLN A 51 -9.53 10.20 -8.27
C GLN A 51 -9.18 10.05 -9.75
N GLY A 52 -8.84 8.83 -10.19
CA GLY A 52 -8.55 8.53 -11.59
C GLY A 52 -9.74 8.81 -12.50
N VAL A 53 -10.95 8.36 -12.13
CA VAL A 53 -12.20 8.61 -12.86
C VAL A 53 -12.54 10.10 -12.83
N GLY A 54 -12.45 10.74 -11.65
CA GLY A 54 -12.74 12.16 -11.49
C GLY A 54 -11.88 13.05 -12.38
N TYR A 55 -10.56 12.84 -12.34
CA TYR A 55 -9.63 13.60 -13.18
C TYR A 55 -9.85 13.33 -14.68
N ALA A 56 -10.00 12.06 -15.07
CA ALA A 56 -10.23 11.71 -16.47
C ALA A 56 -11.53 12.32 -17.01
N ALA A 57 -12.60 12.28 -16.23
CA ALA A 57 -13.87 12.89 -16.58
C ALA A 57 -13.76 14.42 -16.73
N GLN A 58 -13.07 15.09 -15.81
CA GLN A 58 -12.78 16.52 -15.88
C GLN A 58 -12.03 16.88 -17.16
N MET A 59 -10.96 16.14 -17.49
CA MET A 59 -10.14 16.40 -18.68
C MET A 59 -10.90 16.19 -19.99
N LEU A 60 -11.86 15.26 -20.00
CA LEU A 60 -12.65 14.91 -21.19
C LEU A 60 -14.00 15.63 -21.25
N GLY A 61 -14.30 16.51 -20.27
CA GLY A 61 -15.56 17.26 -20.23
C GLY A 61 -16.79 16.38 -19.97
N VAL A 62 -16.63 15.22 -19.33
CA VAL A 62 -17.69 14.27 -19.05
C VAL A 62 -18.14 14.41 -17.58
N LYS A 63 -19.46 14.36 -17.34
CA LYS A 63 -19.98 14.35 -15.97
C LYS A 63 -19.63 13.02 -15.29
N ALA A 64 -19.20 13.06 -14.04
CA ALA A 64 -18.89 11.85 -13.27
C ALA A 64 -19.58 11.87 -11.91
N THR A 65 -20.11 10.73 -11.53
CA THR A 65 -20.65 10.45 -10.20
C THR A 65 -19.79 9.38 -9.52
N ILE A 66 -19.35 9.66 -8.30
CA ILE A 66 -18.56 8.70 -7.50
C ILE A 66 -19.35 8.33 -6.26
N VAL A 67 -19.61 7.05 -6.08
CA VAL A 67 -20.28 6.51 -4.89
C VAL A 67 -19.22 5.98 -3.91
N MET A 68 -19.31 6.42 -2.66
CA MET A 68 -18.40 6.07 -1.58
C MET A 68 -19.18 5.60 -0.35
N PRO A 69 -18.63 4.71 0.50
CA PRO A 69 -19.20 4.44 1.82
C PRO A 69 -19.30 5.71 2.67
N GLU A 70 -20.28 5.78 3.56
CA GLU A 70 -20.45 6.89 4.51
C GLU A 70 -19.29 6.98 5.50
N THR A 71 -18.63 5.85 5.75
CA THR A 71 -17.42 5.75 6.59
C THR A 71 -16.17 6.33 5.96
N THR A 72 -16.23 6.79 4.70
CA THR A 72 -15.06 7.35 3.97
C THR A 72 -14.55 8.61 4.66
N PRO A 73 -13.24 8.70 4.97
CA PRO A 73 -12.66 9.90 5.56
C PRO A 73 -12.92 11.14 4.69
N ILE A 74 -13.33 12.24 5.34
CA ILE A 74 -13.70 13.50 4.67
C ILE A 74 -12.59 14.01 3.73
N ILE A 75 -11.34 13.79 4.09
CA ILE A 75 -10.18 14.20 3.27
C ILE A 75 -10.18 13.52 1.89
N LYS A 76 -10.60 12.24 1.82
CA LYS A 76 -10.71 11.49 0.56
C LYS A 76 -11.91 11.96 -0.28
N VAL A 77 -13.02 12.27 0.40
CA VAL A 77 -14.22 12.84 -0.24
C VAL A 77 -13.87 14.19 -0.89
N GLU A 78 -13.26 15.09 -0.14
CA GLU A 78 -12.89 16.42 -0.63
C GLU A 78 -11.80 16.37 -1.72
N ALA A 79 -10.83 15.46 -1.60
CA ALA A 79 -9.83 15.23 -2.65
C ALA A 79 -10.47 14.81 -3.99
N THR A 80 -11.54 14.02 -3.93
CA THR A 80 -12.29 13.60 -5.14
C THR A 80 -13.17 14.71 -5.70
N LYS A 81 -13.85 15.46 -4.84
CA LYS A 81 -14.68 16.62 -5.26
C LYS A 81 -13.90 17.72 -5.98
N LYS A 82 -12.59 17.86 -5.71
CA LYS A 82 -11.72 18.84 -6.41
C LYS A 82 -11.72 18.68 -7.94
N PHE A 83 -12.03 17.48 -8.43
CA PHE A 83 -12.16 17.22 -9.87
C PHE A 83 -13.54 17.59 -10.45
N GLY A 84 -14.41 18.25 -9.68
CA GLY A 84 -15.74 18.70 -10.14
C GLY A 84 -16.76 17.56 -10.26
N VAL A 85 -16.50 16.41 -9.66
CA VAL A 85 -17.41 15.26 -9.70
C VAL A 85 -18.47 15.33 -8.61
N GLN A 86 -19.64 14.72 -8.86
CA GLN A 86 -20.65 14.49 -7.85
C GLN A 86 -20.22 13.31 -6.96
N VAL A 87 -20.23 13.50 -5.64
CA VAL A 87 -19.98 12.42 -4.68
C VAL A 87 -21.29 12.07 -3.99
N VAL A 88 -21.63 10.77 -3.99
CA VAL A 88 -22.75 10.17 -3.28
C VAL A 88 -22.19 9.30 -2.18
N LEU A 89 -22.57 9.57 -0.92
CA LEU A 89 -22.23 8.72 0.23
C LEU A 89 -23.38 7.75 0.48
N HIS A 90 -23.08 6.44 0.56
CA HIS A 90 -24.10 5.43 0.76
C HIS A 90 -23.55 4.14 1.38
N GLY A 91 -24.22 3.69 2.46
CA GLY A 91 -23.92 2.47 3.17
C GLY A 91 -22.58 2.50 3.92
N ASP A 92 -22.25 1.39 4.58
CA ASP A 92 -21.07 1.32 5.44
C ASP A 92 -19.88 0.66 4.75
N THR A 93 -20.12 -0.12 3.69
CA THR A 93 -19.10 -0.93 3.01
C THR A 93 -18.93 -0.54 1.54
N TYR A 94 -17.81 -0.99 0.97
CA TYR A 94 -17.59 -0.88 -0.48
C TYR A 94 -18.70 -1.57 -1.30
N ASP A 95 -19.19 -2.72 -0.83
CA ASP A 95 -20.21 -3.49 -1.52
C ASP A 95 -21.55 -2.73 -1.54
N ASP A 96 -21.89 -1.99 -0.47
CA ASP A 96 -23.06 -1.13 -0.42
C ASP A 96 -22.94 0.03 -1.44
N ALA A 97 -21.78 0.69 -1.45
CA ALA A 97 -21.51 1.75 -2.39
C ALA A 97 -21.55 1.26 -3.86
N CYS A 98 -21.02 0.07 -4.11
CA CYS A 98 -21.04 -0.56 -5.44
C CYS A 98 -22.46 -0.88 -5.90
N ARG A 99 -23.28 -1.45 -5.01
CA ARG A 99 -24.70 -1.72 -5.28
C ARG A 99 -25.46 -0.43 -5.63
N LYS A 100 -25.25 0.63 -4.83
CA LYS A 100 -25.87 1.93 -5.09
C LYS A 100 -25.40 2.55 -6.41
N ALA A 101 -24.14 2.39 -6.76
CA ALA A 101 -23.62 2.84 -8.04
C ALA A 101 -24.28 2.12 -9.22
N ARG A 102 -24.57 0.81 -9.09
CA ARG A 102 -25.30 0.04 -10.12
C ARG A 102 -26.76 0.46 -10.24
N GLU A 103 -27.44 0.74 -9.12
CA GLU A 103 -28.79 1.30 -9.16
C GLU A 103 -28.83 2.64 -9.91
N LEU A 104 -27.90 3.55 -9.60
CA LEU A 104 -27.82 4.86 -10.26
C LEU A 104 -27.40 4.76 -11.74
N GLU A 105 -26.60 3.76 -12.08
CA GLU A 105 -26.27 3.44 -13.49
C GLU A 105 -27.55 3.12 -14.28
N GLU A 106 -28.38 2.20 -13.76
CA GLU A 106 -29.64 1.80 -14.40
C GLU A 106 -30.65 2.96 -14.46
N GLU A 107 -30.82 3.70 -13.35
CA GLU A 107 -31.77 4.81 -13.26
C GLU A 107 -31.45 5.97 -14.23
N ASN A 108 -30.17 6.29 -14.41
CA ASN A 108 -29.72 7.49 -15.15
C ASN A 108 -29.04 7.17 -16.48
N GLY A 109 -28.81 5.90 -16.78
CA GLY A 109 -28.11 5.45 -17.99
C GLY A 109 -26.64 5.81 -18.01
N TYR A 110 -26.00 6.00 -16.84
CA TYR A 110 -24.56 6.25 -16.73
C TYR A 110 -23.75 5.09 -17.29
N VAL A 111 -22.50 5.34 -17.68
CA VAL A 111 -21.55 4.28 -18.00
C VAL A 111 -20.72 3.96 -16.75
N PHE A 112 -20.77 2.71 -16.30
CA PHE A 112 -19.99 2.28 -15.16
C PHE A 112 -18.52 2.11 -15.54
N VAL A 113 -17.63 2.78 -14.81
CA VAL A 113 -16.17 2.63 -14.97
C VAL A 113 -15.66 1.70 -13.90
N HIS A 114 -15.48 0.41 -14.26
CA HIS A 114 -15.05 -0.61 -13.31
C HIS A 114 -13.59 -0.40 -12.90
N PRO A 115 -13.20 -0.61 -11.62
CA PRO A 115 -11.85 -0.33 -11.13
C PRO A 115 -10.75 -1.26 -11.70
N PHE A 116 -11.11 -2.40 -12.31
CA PHE A 116 -10.15 -3.38 -12.85
C PHE A 116 -10.73 -4.36 -13.89
N ASP A 117 -11.99 -4.81 -13.75
CA ASP A 117 -12.59 -5.85 -14.58
C ASP A 117 -13.33 -5.24 -15.79
N ASP A 118 -12.58 -4.59 -16.65
CA ASP A 118 -13.05 -3.93 -17.88
C ASP A 118 -11.90 -3.90 -18.88
N ILE A 119 -12.15 -4.33 -20.11
CA ILE A 119 -11.10 -4.47 -21.13
C ILE A 119 -10.45 -3.13 -21.47
N ASP A 120 -11.23 -2.04 -21.59
CA ASP A 120 -10.67 -0.72 -21.90
C ASP A 120 -9.83 -0.21 -20.71
N VAL A 121 -10.27 -0.47 -19.47
CA VAL A 121 -9.47 -0.13 -18.29
C VAL A 121 -8.16 -0.91 -18.29
N MET A 122 -8.17 -2.22 -18.56
CA MET A 122 -6.95 -3.02 -18.68
C MET A 122 -6.02 -2.52 -19.78
N LEU A 123 -6.54 -2.20 -20.96
CA LEU A 123 -5.78 -1.65 -22.09
C LEU A 123 -5.10 -0.32 -21.71
N GLY A 124 -5.80 0.57 -21.02
CA GLY A 124 -5.21 1.80 -20.49
C GLY A 124 -4.06 1.54 -19.53
N GLN A 125 -4.18 0.54 -18.64
CA GLN A 125 -3.10 0.14 -17.72
C GLN A 125 -1.91 -0.48 -18.46
N GLY A 126 -2.13 -1.14 -19.60
CA GLY A 126 -1.08 -1.71 -20.44
C GLY A 126 -0.09 -0.67 -20.97
N THR A 127 -0.47 0.60 -21.04
CA THR A 127 0.45 1.70 -21.43
C THR A 127 1.67 1.80 -20.52
N VAL A 128 1.62 1.30 -19.29
CA VAL A 128 2.79 1.20 -18.40
C VAL A 128 3.87 0.32 -19.04
N ALA A 129 3.50 -0.83 -19.60
CA ALA A 129 4.44 -1.73 -20.26
C ALA A 129 5.02 -1.12 -21.54
N LEU A 130 4.20 -0.38 -22.32
CA LEU A 130 4.67 0.31 -23.53
C LEU A 130 5.78 1.31 -23.19
N GLU A 131 5.61 2.09 -22.13
CA GLU A 131 6.61 3.06 -21.66
C GLU A 131 7.88 2.35 -21.15
N VAL A 132 7.72 1.28 -20.34
CA VAL A 132 8.85 0.50 -19.81
C VAL A 132 9.69 -0.08 -20.94
N LEU A 133 9.07 -0.74 -21.92
CA LEU A 133 9.77 -1.39 -23.03
C LEU A 133 10.34 -0.39 -24.03
N LYS A 134 9.81 0.84 -24.10
CA LYS A 134 10.38 1.91 -24.91
C LYS A 134 11.66 2.49 -24.30
N GLU A 135 11.75 2.53 -22.96
CA GLU A 135 12.89 3.10 -22.23
C GLU A 135 13.99 2.08 -21.94
N LEU A 136 13.64 0.80 -21.82
CA LEU A 136 14.55 -0.29 -21.44
C LEU A 136 14.37 -1.49 -22.39
N ASP A 137 15.27 -1.64 -23.36
CA ASP A 137 15.20 -2.72 -24.37
C ASP A 137 15.47 -4.11 -23.79
N ASP A 138 16.24 -4.21 -22.70
CA ASP A 138 16.77 -5.45 -22.14
C ASP A 138 16.08 -5.87 -20.83
N VAL A 139 14.79 -5.51 -20.63
CA VAL A 139 14.01 -5.95 -19.46
C VAL A 139 13.78 -7.45 -19.49
N ASP A 140 14.14 -8.15 -18.42
CA ASP A 140 13.90 -9.58 -18.24
C ASP A 140 12.59 -9.87 -17.48
N LYS A 141 12.30 -9.08 -16.45
CA LYS A 141 11.17 -9.30 -15.54
C LYS A 141 10.47 -7.99 -15.20
N ILE A 142 9.13 -8.03 -15.10
CA ILE A 142 8.33 -6.92 -14.54
C ILE A 142 7.54 -7.45 -13.34
N LEU A 143 7.76 -6.86 -12.17
CA LEU A 143 6.98 -7.12 -10.96
C LEU A 143 5.84 -6.12 -10.84
N VAL A 144 4.63 -6.64 -10.67
CA VAL A 144 3.41 -5.83 -10.68
C VAL A 144 2.54 -6.12 -9.46
N PRO A 145 2.12 -5.10 -8.68
CA PRO A 145 1.14 -5.27 -7.62
C PRO A 145 -0.19 -5.79 -8.13
N ILE A 146 -0.79 -6.74 -7.41
CA ILE A 146 -2.11 -7.28 -7.75
C ILE A 146 -3.12 -7.00 -6.64
N GLY A 147 -4.26 -6.43 -7.02
CA GLY A 147 -5.53 -6.49 -6.30
C GLY A 147 -6.55 -7.25 -7.14
N GLY A 148 -7.50 -6.58 -7.78
CA GLY A 148 -8.46 -7.20 -8.67
C GLY A 148 -7.93 -7.65 -10.04
N GLY A 149 -6.65 -7.40 -10.35
CA GLY A 149 -5.96 -7.91 -11.54
C GLY A 149 -5.82 -6.93 -12.72
N GLY A 150 -6.50 -5.78 -12.73
CA GLY A 150 -6.55 -4.91 -13.92
C GLY A 150 -5.20 -4.35 -14.37
N LEU A 151 -4.31 -3.97 -13.44
CA LEU A 151 -3.00 -3.45 -13.77
C LEU A 151 -2.11 -4.52 -14.41
N ILE A 152 -1.99 -5.67 -13.76
CA ILE A 152 -1.14 -6.76 -14.25
C ILE A 152 -1.66 -7.34 -15.56
N SER A 153 -2.99 -7.45 -15.73
CA SER A 153 -3.60 -7.91 -16.98
C SER A 153 -3.21 -7.01 -18.15
N GLY A 154 -3.34 -5.70 -18.00
CA GLY A 154 -2.94 -4.75 -19.04
C GLY A 154 -1.45 -4.81 -19.35
N ILE A 155 -0.60 -4.80 -18.31
CA ILE A 155 0.86 -4.89 -18.46
C ILE A 155 1.26 -6.21 -19.13
N ALA A 156 0.69 -7.35 -18.70
CA ALA A 156 1.03 -8.67 -19.22
C ALA A 156 0.67 -8.81 -20.69
N MET A 157 -0.56 -8.45 -21.09
CA MET A 157 -0.96 -8.47 -22.50
C MET A 157 0.00 -7.63 -23.36
N ALA A 158 0.21 -6.36 -22.98
CA ALA A 158 1.06 -5.45 -23.77
C ALA A 158 2.51 -5.93 -23.83
N ALA A 159 3.08 -6.35 -22.70
CA ALA A 159 4.46 -6.79 -22.63
C ALA A 159 4.70 -8.10 -23.41
N LYS A 160 3.82 -9.10 -23.28
CA LYS A 160 3.94 -10.37 -23.98
C LYS A 160 3.75 -10.24 -25.49
N MET A 161 2.90 -9.33 -25.93
CA MET A 161 2.73 -9.04 -27.37
C MET A 161 3.98 -8.41 -27.98
N LEU A 162 4.67 -7.53 -27.26
CA LEU A 162 5.87 -6.84 -27.75
C LEU A 162 7.15 -7.63 -27.53
N LYS A 163 7.25 -8.35 -26.43
CA LYS A 163 8.42 -9.14 -26.03
C LYS A 163 7.98 -10.46 -25.40
N PRO A 164 7.68 -11.51 -26.20
CA PRO A 164 7.11 -12.77 -25.68
C PRO A 164 7.95 -13.47 -24.60
N GLY A 165 9.26 -13.25 -24.59
CA GLY A 165 10.17 -13.85 -23.60
C GLY A 165 10.24 -13.14 -22.24
N ILE A 166 9.59 -11.97 -22.09
CA ILE A 166 9.59 -11.23 -20.81
C ILE A 166 8.80 -11.99 -19.74
N LYS A 167 9.28 -11.96 -18.50
CA LYS A 167 8.58 -12.57 -17.37
C LYS A 167 7.73 -11.53 -16.62
N ILE A 168 6.45 -11.81 -16.48
CA ILE A 168 5.51 -10.98 -15.72
C ILE A 168 5.19 -11.68 -14.41
N ILE A 169 5.54 -11.03 -13.31
CA ILE A 169 5.42 -11.58 -11.96
C ILE A 169 4.46 -10.70 -11.16
N GLY A 170 3.36 -11.29 -10.72
CA GLY A 170 2.42 -10.63 -9.83
C GLY A 170 2.86 -10.67 -8.38
N VAL A 171 2.51 -9.66 -7.59
CA VAL A 171 2.78 -9.64 -6.15
C VAL A 171 1.52 -9.26 -5.39
N GLU A 172 1.06 -10.15 -4.51
CA GLU A 172 -0.07 -9.96 -3.61
C GLU A 172 0.38 -9.94 -2.15
N PRO A 173 -0.35 -9.28 -1.24
CA PRO A 173 -0.13 -9.48 0.18
C PRO A 173 -0.72 -10.84 0.62
N GLU A 174 -0.07 -11.53 1.56
CA GLU A 174 -0.55 -12.80 2.11
C GLU A 174 -1.99 -12.70 2.65
N GLY A 175 -2.34 -11.55 3.23
CA GLY A 175 -3.68 -11.31 3.77
C GLY A 175 -4.76 -10.97 2.74
N ALA A 176 -4.42 -10.84 1.44
CA ALA A 176 -5.36 -10.55 0.35
C ALA A 176 -4.89 -11.17 -0.97
N CYS A 177 -4.65 -12.48 -0.99
CA CYS A 177 -4.08 -13.23 -2.10
C CYS A 177 -5.16 -13.95 -2.94
N CYS A 178 -6.16 -13.21 -3.42
CA CYS A 178 -7.30 -13.81 -4.12
C CYS A 178 -6.91 -14.38 -5.51
N ILE A 179 -5.94 -13.82 -6.20
CA ILE A 179 -5.45 -14.32 -7.49
C ILE A 179 -4.63 -15.60 -7.30
N ALA A 180 -3.67 -15.62 -6.38
CA ALA A 180 -2.89 -16.83 -6.10
C ALA A 180 -3.81 -17.99 -5.74
N ARG A 181 -4.81 -17.75 -4.88
CA ARG A 181 -5.82 -18.74 -4.51
C ARG A 181 -6.65 -19.21 -5.70
N SER A 182 -7.06 -18.28 -6.56
CA SER A 182 -7.85 -18.60 -7.75
C SER A 182 -7.05 -19.43 -8.77
N LEU A 183 -5.76 -19.15 -8.91
CA LEU A 183 -4.85 -19.94 -9.78
C LEU A 183 -4.66 -21.36 -9.23
N ASP A 184 -4.44 -21.52 -7.92
CA ASP A 184 -4.33 -22.83 -7.26
C ASP A 184 -5.59 -23.68 -7.45
N GLU A 185 -6.78 -23.06 -7.35
CA GLU A 185 -8.07 -23.72 -7.52
C GLU A 185 -8.54 -23.77 -8.98
N ASN A 186 -7.80 -23.17 -9.92
CA ASN A 186 -8.13 -23.03 -11.34
C ASN A 186 -9.54 -22.46 -11.61
N LYS A 187 -10.02 -21.59 -10.74
CA LYS A 187 -11.31 -20.88 -10.84
C LYS A 187 -11.28 -19.60 -10.03
N VAL A 188 -12.10 -18.64 -10.41
CA VAL A 188 -12.30 -17.43 -9.61
C VAL A 188 -12.80 -17.80 -8.21
N THR A 189 -12.01 -17.48 -7.20
CA THR A 189 -12.28 -17.82 -5.79
C THR A 189 -12.35 -16.55 -4.94
N GLU A 190 -13.40 -16.45 -4.13
CA GLU A 190 -13.59 -15.36 -3.18
C GLU A 190 -12.97 -15.69 -1.82
N LEU A 191 -12.17 -14.77 -1.28
CA LEU A 191 -11.59 -14.87 0.05
C LEU A 191 -12.66 -14.59 1.13
N LYS A 192 -12.69 -15.41 2.17
CA LYS A 192 -13.61 -15.23 3.31
C LYS A 192 -13.32 -13.93 4.08
N LYS A 193 -12.05 -13.58 4.20
CA LYS A 193 -11.55 -12.39 4.91
C LYS A 193 -10.36 -11.81 4.16
N VAL A 194 -10.24 -10.50 4.20
CA VAL A 194 -9.06 -9.76 3.77
C VAL A 194 -8.48 -9.04 4.97
N ASP A 195 -7.16 -9.14 5.17
CA ASP A 195 -6.47 -8.56 6.32
C ASP A 195 -5.03 -8.17 5.90
N THR A 196 -4.85 -6.95 5.44
CA THR A 196 -3.56 -6.41 5.02
C THR A 196 -3.52 -4.90 5.19
N MET A 197 -2.32 -4.36 5.41
CA MET A 197 -2.07 -2.91 5.40
C MET A 197 -2.11 -2.28 4.00
N ALA A 198 -2.14 -3.09 2.94
CA ALA A 198 -2.14 -2.63 1.55
C ALA A 198 -3.58 -2.42 1.03
N ASP A 199 -4.29 -1.41 1.56
CA ASP A 199 -5.70 -1.12 1.24
C ASP A 199 -6.03 -1.09 -0.26
N GLY A 200 -5.12 -0.53 -1.07
CA GLY A 200 -5.32 -0.39 -2.53
C GLY A 200 -5.42 -1.71 -3.29
N VAL A 201 -5.03 -2.83 -2.66
CA VAL A 201 -5.13 -4.20 -3.21
C VAL A 201 -5.94 -5.14 -2.33
N ALA A 202 -6.62 -4.64 -1.31
CA ALA A 202 -7.45 -5.42 -0.39
C ALA A 202 -8.77 -5.86 -1.05
N VAL A 203 -8.67 -6.77 -2.03
CA VAL A 203 -9.77 -7.26 -2.84
C VAL A 203 -10.10 -8.70 -2.46
N LYS A 204 -11.39 -8.99 -2.22
CA LYS A 204 -11.84 -10.34 -1.86
C LYS A 204 -11.90 -11.31 -3.03
N LYS A 205 -12.29 -10.81 -4.21
CA LYS A 205 -12.53 -11.59 -5.41
C LYS A 205 -11.87 -10.92 -6.61
N PRO A 206 -11.09 -11.66 -7.46
CA PRO A 206 -10.60 -11.12 -8.72
C PRO A 206 -11.75 -10.83 -9.69
N GLY A 207 -11.46 -10.06 -10.74
CA GLY A 207 -12.38 -9.95 -11.86
C GLY A 207 -12.44 -11.25 -12.68
N ASP A 208 -13.57 -11.53 -13.30
CA ASP A 208 -13.70 -12.71 -14.15
C ASP A 208 -12.84 -12.57 -15.43
N LEU A 209 -12.84 -11.37 -16.05
CA LEU A 209 -11.99 -11.08 -17.23
C LEU A 209 -10.50 -11.01 -16.84
N THR A 210 -10.18 -10.34 -15.76
CA THR A 210 -8.77 -10.21 -15.32
C THR A 210 -8.17 -11.55 -14.95
N PHE A 211 -8.94 -12.46 -14.36
CA PHE A 211 -8.48 -13.80 -14.04
C PHE A 211 -8.07 -14.60 -15.28
N GLU A 212 -8.90 -14.60 -16.35
CA GLU A 212 -8.57 -15.29 -17.60
C GLU A 212 -7.29 -14.73 -18.24
N VAL A 213 -7.13 -13.40 -18.25
CA VAL A 213 -5.93 -12.76 -18.77
C VAL A 213 -4.69 -13.13 -17.94
N ILE A 214 -4.81 -13.12 -16.61
CA ILE A 214 -3.70 -13.46 -15.71
C ILE A 214 -3.28 -14.91 -15.92
N LYS A 215 -4.24 -15.83 -16.03
CA LYS A 215 -4.00 -17.25 -16.26
C LYS A 215 -3.23 -17.50 -17.57
N GLU A 216 -3.45 -16.69 -18.60
CA GLU A 216 -2.82 -16.83 -19.90
C GLU A 216 -1.44 -16.13 -19.99
N PHE A 217 -1.31 -14.93 -19.44
CA PHE A 217 -0.16 -14.05 -19.69
C PHE A 217 0.79 -13.83 -18.52
N VAL A 218 0.41 -14.18 -17.29
CA VAL A 218 1.25 -14.00 -16.10
C VAL A 218 2.02 -15.26 -15.80
N ASP A 219 3.34 -15.13 -15.62
CA ASP A 219 4.22 -16.30 -15.45
C ASP A 219 4.22 -16.82 -14.00
N GLU A 220 4.07 -15.93 -13.01
CA GLU A 220 4.16 -16.29 -11.60
C GLU A 220 3.40 -15.28 -10.73
N VAL A 221 2.86 -15.71 -9.60
CA VAL A 221 2.29 -14.85 -8.58
C VAL A 221 2.95 -15.15 -7.24
N LEU A 222 3.55 -14.13 -6.63
CA LEU A 222 4.22 -14.18 -5.34
C LEU A 222 3.33 -13.57 -4.27
N THR A 223 3.42 -14.09 -3.05
CA THR A 223 2.80 -13.48 -1.87
C THR A 223 3.88 -12.93 -0.94
N VAL A 224 3.60 -11.79 -0.30
CA VAL A 224 4.49 -11.12 0.65
C VAL A 224 3.76 -10.77 1.94
N SER A 225 4.48 -10.75 3.05
CA SER A 225 3.92 -10.35 4.34
C SER A 225 3.78 -8.83 4.46
N ASP A 226 2.91 -8.35 5.35
CA ASP A 226 2.81 -6.92 5.68
C ASP A 226 4.14 -6.36 6.23
N SER A 227 4.96 -7.19 6.87
CA SER A 227 6.31 -6.80 7.29
C SER A 227 7.24 -6.52 6.12
N ASP A 228 7.18 -7.33 5.06
CA ASP A 228 7.96 -7.10 3.83
C ASP A 228 7.51 -5.82 3.11
N ILE A 229 6.20 -5.54 3.11
CA ILE A 229 5.64 -4.31 2.55
C ILE A 229 6.16 -3.09 3.32
N LEU A 230 6.13 -3.13 4.64
CA LEU A 230 6.68 -2.08 5.52
C LEU A 230 8.15 -1.79 5.23
N GLU A 231 8.97 -2.82 5.11
CA GLU A 231 10.37 -2.67 4.78
C GLU A 231 10.60 -2.08 3.39
N ALA A 232 9.76 -2.46 2.41
CA ALA A 232 9.81 -1.89 1.06
C ALA A 232 9.44 -0.41 1.06
N ILE A 233 8.39 0.02 1.80
CA ILE A 233 8.03 1.43 1.96
C ILE A 233 9.20 2.22 2.53
N LEU A 234 9.84 1.73 3.61
CA LEU A 234 11.00 2.39 4.21
C LEU A 234 12.17 2.50 3.25
N LEU A 235 12.49 1.42 2.52
CA LEU A 235 13.56 1.43 1.54
C LEU A 235 13.31 2.50 0.48
N LEU A 236 12.08 2.60 -0.03
CA LEU A 236 11.69 3.60 -1.02
C LEU A 236 11.80 5.02 -0.45
N MET A 237 11.38 5.25 0.79
CA MET A 237 11.50 6.55 1.46
C MET A 237 12.95 6.92 1.75
N GLU A 238 13.74 6.03 2.34
CA GLU A 238 15.11 6.34 2.77
C GLU A 238 16.07 6.49 1.59
N ARG A 239 15.99 5.61 0.57
CA ARG A 239 16.95 5.60 -0.54
C ARG A 239 16.50 6.38 -1.76
N HIS A 240 15.21 6.32 -2.07
CA HIS A 240 14.66 6.93 -3.29
C HIS A 240 13.88 8.22 -3.03
N LYS A 241 13.63 8.58 -1.76
CA LYS A 241 12.85 9.76 -1.36
C LYS A 241 11.42 9.73 -1.94
N MET A 242 10.89 8.52 -2.08
CA MET A 242 9.56 8.28 -2.65
C MET A 242 8.58 7.88 -1.54
N ILE A 243 7.41 8.52 -1.53
CA ILE A 243 6.28 8.12 -0.70
C ILE A 243 5.41 7.17 -1.52
N THR A 244 5.15 5.99 -0.98
CA THR A 244 4.31 4.96 -1.60
C THR A 244 3.34 4.40 -0.59
N GLU A 245 2.12 4.13 -1.03
CA GLU A 245 1.16 3.36 -0.23
C GLU A 245 1.55 1.87 -0.17
N GLY A 246 0.94 1.10 0.72
CA GLY A 246 1.23 -0.34 0.86
C GLY A 246 1.11 -1.10 -0.46
N ALA A 247 0.04 -0.84 -1.22
CA ALA A 247 -0.15 -1.41 -2.55
C ALA A 247 0.96 -1.02 -3.54
N GLY A 248 1.45 0.23 -3.46
CA GLY A 248 2.52 0.73 -4.32
C GLY A 248 3.88 0.08 -4.07
N ALA A 249 4.14 -0.39 -2.85
CA ALA A 249 5.41 -0.98 -2.45
C ALA A 249 5.50 -2.50 -2.70
N LEU A 250 4.39 -3.18 -3.04
CA LEU A 250 4.33 -4.64 -3.20
C LEU A 250 5.38 -5.20 -4.15
N SER A 251 5.57 -4.58 -5.32
CA SER A 251 6.54 -5.04 -6.30
C SER A 251 7.96 -5.04 -5.74
N VAL A 252 8.31 -4.05 -4.92
CA VAL A 252 9.62 -3.97 -4.25
C VAL A 252 9.73 -5.01 -3.13
N ALA A 253 8.65 -5.22 -2.37
CA ALA A 253 8.60 -6.29 -1.36
C ALA A 253 8.83 -7.68 -1.99
N GLY A 254 8.27 -7.91 -3.18
CA GLY A 254 8.44 -9.16 -3.94
C GLY A 254 9.87 -9.45 -4.38
N LEU A 255 10.76 -8.44 -4.46
CA LEU A 255 12.17 -8.65 -4.86
C LEU A 255 12.91 -9.63 -3.95
N LYS A 256 12.54 -9.72 -2.67
CA LYS A 256 13.16 -10.65 -1.71
C LYS A 256 12.90 -12.12 -2.06
N LYS A 257 11.86 -12.40 -2.82
CA LYS A 257 11.47 -13.76 -3.24
C LYS A 257 12.18 -14.18 -4.53
N LEU A 258 12.79 -13.24 -5.26
CA LEU A 258 13.49 -13.55 -6.51
C LEU A 258 14.89 -14.10 -6.27
N ALA A 259 15.28 -15.06 -7.12
CA ALA A 259 16.66 -15.54 -7.16
C ALA A 259 17.62 -14.42 -7.66
N PRO A 260 18.87 -14.39 -7.15
CA PRO A 260 19.91 -13.45 -7.62
C PRO A 260 20.51 -13.92 -8.96
N GLU A 261 19.89 -13.50 -10.07
CA GLU A 261 20.25 -13.97 -11.44
C GLU A 261 20.94 -12.90 -12.29
N ASN A 262 21.25 -11.74 -11.74
CA ASN A 262 21.79 -10.57 -12.46
C ASN A 262 20.88 -10.13 -13.63
N LYS A 263 19.56 -10.24 -13.45
CA LYS A 263 18.54 -9.87 -14.43
C LYS A 263 18.13 -8.41 -14.31
N ASN A 264 17.61 -7.83 -15.39
CA ASN A 264 16.98 -6.52 -15.41
C ASN A 264 15.52 -6.67 -14.97
N VAL A 265 15.22 -6.17 -13.78
CA VAL A 265 13.92 -6.29 -13.13
C VAL A 265 13.29 -4.92 -12.97
N VAL A 266 12.09 -4.73 -13.50
CA VAL A 266 11.32 -3.50 -13.31
C VAL A 266 10.27 -3.73 -12.22
N CYS A 267 10.24 -2.87 -11.22
CA CYS A 267 9.20 -2.85 -10.19
C CYS A 267 8.23 -1.70 -10.47
N VAL A 268 6.95 -2.01 -10.64
CA VAL A 268 5.91 -0.99 -10.81
C VAL A 268 5.48 -0.47 -9.43
N ILE A 269 5.72 0.82 -9.17
CA ILE A 269 5.27 1.51 -7.95
C ILE A 269 3.88 2.06 -8.22
N SER A 270 2.85 1.29 -7.91
CA SER A 270 1.50 1.50 -8.43
C SER A 270 0.77 2.75 -7.89
N GLY A 271 1.12 3.24 -6.69
CA GLY A 271 0.49 4.40 -6.09
C GLY A 271 1.19 4.91 -4.83
N GLY A 272 0.82 6.12 -4.40
CA GLY A 272 1.38 6.79 -3.23
C GLY A 272 0.35 7.60 -2.42
N ASN A 273 -0.94 7.41 -2.67
CA ASN A 273 -2.01 8.16 -2.00
C ASN A 273 -2.22 7.69 -0.56
N MET A 274 -1.44 8.24 0.34
CA MET A 274 -1.46 7.94 1.76
C MET A 274 -1.61 9.22 2.56
N ASP A 275 -2.40 9.20 3.62
CA ASP A 275 -2.49 10.34 4.52
C ASP A 275 -1.25 10.44 5.43
N ILE A 276 -0.99 11.65 5.92
CA ILE A 276 0.21 11.95 6.72
C ILE A 276 0.21 11.19 8.04
N SER A 277 -0.95 10.93 8.65
CA SER A 277 -1.06 10.20 9.91
C SER A 277 -0.67 8.73 9.70
N THR A 278 -1.10 8.13 8.60
CA THR A 278 -0.71 6.78 8.20
C THR A 278 0.80 6.69 7.91
N ILE A 279 1.37 7.68 7.20
CA ILE A 279 2.83 7.77 6.96
C ILE A 279 3.58 7.78 8.29
N SER A 280 3.15 8.62 9.25
CA SER A 280 3.77 8.70 10.57
C SER A 280 3.72 7.36 11.33
N ALA A 281 2.56 6.69 11.31
CA ALA A 281 2.40 5.39 11.95
C ALA A 281 3.30 4.30 11.32
N ILE A 282 3.40 4.30 10.00
CA ILE A 282 4.27 3.38 9.24
C ILE A 282 5.74 3.62 9.60
N ILE A 283 6.19 4.89 9.58
CA ILE A 283 7.57 5.24 9.94
C ILE A 283 7.90 4.76 11.35
N ASN A 284 7.05 5.07 12.32
CA ASN A 284 7.27 4.68 13.72
C ASN A 284 7.36 3.15 13.86
N ARG A 285 6.41 2.41 13.28
CA ARG A 285 6.39 0.94 13.31
C ARG A 285 7.65 0.35 12.67
N ALA A 286 8.09 0.95 11.59
CA ALA A 286 9.26 0.52 10.87
C ALA A 286 10.58 0.82 11.61
N LEU A 287 10.68 1.96 12.31
CA LEU A 287 11.83 2.27 13.18
C LEU A 287 11.94 1.25 14.32
N VAL A 288 10.81 0.88 14.92
CA VAL A 288 10.75 -0.16 15.96
C VAL A 288 11.16 -1.53 15.41
N SER A 289 10.62 -1.95 14.25
CA SER A 289 10.93 -3.25 13.65
C SER A 289 12.42 -3.42 13.30
N ARG A 290 13.11 -2.32 13.00
CA ARG A 290 14.56 -2.30 12.73
C ARG A 290 15.42 -2.10 13.99
N GLY A 291 14.80 -2.04 15.16
CA GLY A 291 15.52 -1.74 16.39
C GLY A 291 16.16 -0.35 16.40
N ARG A 292 15.66 0.62 15.59
CA ARG A 292 16.11 2.02 15.60
C ARG A 292 15.37 2.86 16.64
N GLN A 293 14.30 2.31 17.18
CA GLN A 293 13.53 2.88 18.27
C GLN A 293 13.14 1.78 19.24
N PHE A 294 13.27 2.06 20.53
CA PHE A 294 12.93 1.11 21.60
C PHE A 294 12.14 1.82 22.68
N CYS A 295 10.93 1.31 22.98
CA CYS A 295 10.06 1.80 24.04
C CYS A 295 9.93 0.74 25.14
N PHE A 296 10.15 1.17 26.36
CA PHE A 296 10.08 0.29 27.53
C PHE A 296 9.59 1.06 28.76
N THR A 297 9.05 0.33 29.73
CA THR A 297 8.75 0.87 31.05
C THR A 297 9.67 0.30 32.11
N VAL A 298 9.97 1.15 33.10
CA VAL A 298 10.71 0.78 34.31
C VAL A 298 9.91 1.23 35.52
N ASN A 299 9.76 0.34 36.50
CA ASN A 299 9.19 0.70 37.79
C ASN A 299 10.32 1.18 38.72
N LEU A 300 10.22 2.40 39.21
CA LEU A 300 11.20 3.05 40.08
C LEU A 300 10.61 3.33 41.47
N PRO A 301 11.42 3.28 42.56
CA PRO A 301 11.02 3.87 43.81
C PRO A 301 10.69 5.36 43.64
N ASP A 302 9.63 5.85 44.26
CA ASP A 302 9.29 7.30 44.23
C ASP A 302 10.20 8.06 45.17
N LYS A 303 11.44 8.26 44.72
CA LYS A 303 12.49 8.97 45.46
C LYS A 303 13.31 9.87 44.53
N PRO A 304 13.79 11.01 45.05
CA PRO A 304 14.71 11.88 44.29
C PRO A 304 15.96 11.10 43.86
N GLY A 305 16.37 11.28 42.61
CA GLY A 305 17.58 10.68 42.04
C GLY A 305 17.38 9.39 41.23
N GLU A 306 16.27 8.63 41.37
CA GLU A 306 16.07 7.38 40.65
C GLU A 306 15.99 7.57 39.14
N LEU A 307 15.33 8.62 38.67
CA LEU A 307 15.32 8.99 37.25
C LEU A 307 16.74 9.27 36.72
N LEU A 308 17.60 9.90 37.52
CA LEU A 308 18.96 10.23 37.13
C LEU A 308 19.79 8.95 36.90
N ASN A 309 19.58 7.90 37.70
CA ASN A 309 20.27 6.63 37.53
C ASN A 309 19.95 5.97 36.20
N VAL A 310 18.66 5.94 35.81
CA VAL A 310 18.24 5.42 34.49
C VAL A 310 18.81 6.28 33.36
N ALA A 311 18.67 7.60 33.46
CA ALA A 311 19.16 8.53 32.44
C ALA A 311 20.68 8.41 32.23
N LYS A 312 21.46 8.18 33.30
CA LYS A 312 22.90 7.99 33.22
C LYS A 312 23.27 6.73 32.45
N ILE A 313 22.58 5.59 32.72
CA ILE A 313 22.79 4.32 31.99
C ILE A 313 22.53 4.53 30.49
N LEU A 314 21.42 5.22 30.15
CA LEU A 314 21.09 5.48 28.75
C LEU A 314 22.13 6.38 28.08
N ALA A 315 22.59 7.42 28.78
CA ALA A 315 23.64 8.32 28.29
C ALA A 315 24.98 7.61 28.07
N ASP A 316 25.40 6.76 29.01
CA ASP A 316 26.65 5.96 28.90
C ASP A 316 26.60 5.01 27.72
N LEU A 317 25.43 4.48 27.37
CA LEU A 317 25.15 3.66 26.18
C LEU A 317 24.88 4.49 24.91
N ARG A 318 24.93 5.82 24.97
CA ARG A 318 24.64 6.72 23.84
C ARG A 318 23.24 6.53 23.27
N ALA A 319 22.27 6.13 24.07
CA ALA A 319 20.87 6.06 23.70
C ALA A 319 20.22 7.44 23.88
N ASN A 320 19.74 8.06 22.78
CA ASN A 320 19.08 9.35 22.82
C ASN A 320 17.62 9.19 23.25
N VAL A 321 17.24 9.84 24.36
CA VAL A 321 15.86 9.82 24.86
C VAL A 321 15.01 10.79 24.05
N ILE A 322 13.99 10.27 23.34
CA ILE A 322 13.06 11.06 22.52
C ILE A 322 11.70 11.29 23.19
N LYS A 323 11.34 10.40 24.13
CA LYS A 323 10.11 10.52 24.92
C LYS A 323 10.35 9.99 26.33
N LEU A 324 9.83 10.71 27.32
CA LEU A 324 9.86 10.28 28.72
C LEU A 324 8.56 10.68 29.38
N GLU A 325 7.84 9.70 29.90
CA GLU A 325 6.61 9.92 30.66
C GLU A 325 6.76 9.36 32.08
N HIS A 326 6.55 10.20 33.06
CA HIS A 326 6.59 9.86 34.47
C HIS A 326 5.16 9.76 35.02
N ASN A 327 4.67 8.52 35.18
CA ASN A 327 3.31 8.23 35.57
C ASN A 327 3.22 7.78 37.03
N GLN A 328 2.71 8.63 37.92
CA GLN A 328 2.46 8.30 39.32
C GLN A 328 1.16 7.52 39.54
N SER A 329 0.19 7.63 38.62
CA SER A 329 -1.17 7.10 38.81
C SER A 329 -1.41 5.72 38.21
N LYS A 330 -0.52 5.16 37.41
CA LYS A 330 -0.71 3.86 36.74
C LYS A 330 -0.36 2.64 37.62
N VAL A 331 0.26 2.81 38.77
CA VAL A 331 0.66 1.71 39.68
C VAL A 331 -0.32 1.63 40.82
N MET A 332 -1.46 0.97 40.66
CA MET A 332 -2.53 0.92 41.68
C MET A 332 -2.18 0.10 42.93
N ASP A 333 -1.21 -0.81 42.89
CA ASP A 333 -0.92 -1.76 44.00
C ASP A 333 0.35 -1.43 44.83
N ARG A 334 1.10 -0.37 44.50
CA ARG A 334 2.34 -0.07 45.21
C ARG A 334 2.51 1.43 45.46
N PHE A 335 2.03 1.90 46.58
CA PHE A 335 2.14 3.31 47.04
C PHE A 335 3.57 3.90 47.10
N LYS A 336 4.60 3.16 46.63
CA LYS A 336 6.02 3.54 46.72
C LYS A 336 6.76 3.46 45.40
N LEU A 337 6.06 3.16 44.32
CA LEU A 337 6.66 3.02 42.98
C LEU A 337 6.02 3.95 41.98
N VAL A 338 6.82 4.47 41.08
CA VAL A 338 6.37 5.23 39.91
C VAL A 338 6.76 4.47 38.65
N GLN A 339 5.94 4.55 37.64
CA GLN A 339 6.25 3.97 36.33
C GLN A 339 6.83 5.05 35.41
N LEU A 340 8.00 4.76 34.88
CA LEU A 340 8.67 5.58 33.88
C LEU A 340 8.59 4.89 32.54
N GLU A 341 7.90 5.51 31.57
CA GLU A 341 7.87 5.08 30.17
C GLU A 341 8.90 5.87 29.39
N ILE A 342 9.82 5.17 28.74
CA ILE A 342 10.93 5.78 28.01
C ILE A 342 10.95 5.26 26.59
N THR A 343 11.07 6.18 25.62
CA THR A 343 11.39 5.81 24.24
C THR A 343 12.75 6.40 23.88
N VAL A 344 13.63 5.56 23.35
CA VAL A 344 14.99 5.92 22.94
C VAL A 344 15.25 5.63 21.47
N GLU A 345 16.08 6.46 20.84
CA GLU A 345 16.70 6.11 19.57
C GLU A 345 17.84 5.12 19.81
N THR A 346 17.94 4.14 18.93
CA THR A 346 18.92 3.05 19.01
C THR A 346 19.55 2.75 17.65
N ASN A 347 20.69 2.07 17.64
CA ASN A 347 21.45 1.77 16.42
C ASN A 347 21.17 0.37 15.86
N GLY A 348 20.04 -0.24 16.26
CA GLY A 348 19.66 -1.59 15.86
C GLY A 348 19.42 -2.52 17.06
N HIS A 349 19.05 -3.74 16.78
CA HIS A 349 18.64 -4.71 17.80
C HIS A 349 19.74 -5.03 18.82
N ASP A 350 21.01 -5.05 18.41
CA ASP A 350 22.14 -5.29 19.32
C ASP A 350 22.23 -4.17 20.37
N HIS A 351 22.02 -2.92 19.96
CA HIS A 351 22.00 -1.79 20.90
C HIS A 351 20.81 -1.89 21.87
N VAL A 352 19.63 -2.29 21.39
CA VAL A 352 18.46 -2.56 22.23
C VAL A 352 18.79 -3.64 23.28
N HIS A 353 19.43 -4.75 22.88
CA HIS A 353 19.85 -5.80 23.81
C HIS A 353 20.87 -5.32 24.85
N GLN A 354 21.82 -4.45 24.45
CA GLN A 354 22.79 -3.86 25.39
C GLN A 354 22.09 -3.00 26.44
N ILE A 355 21.13 -2.15 26.02
CA ILE A 355 20.33 -1.32 26.95
C ILE A 355 19.56 -2.20 27.93
N GLN A 356 18.88 -3.21 27.46
CA GLN A 356 18.12 -4.16 28.29
C GLN A 356 19.01 -4.87 29.31
N LYS A 357 20.18 -5.33 28.87
CA LYS A 357 21.15 -6.03 29.73
C LYS A 357 21.69 -5.12 30.82
N GLU A 358 22.06 -3.89 30.47
CA GLU A 358 22.67 -2.96 31.42
C GLU A 358 21.66 -2.43 32.45
N LEU A 359 20.44 -2.13 32.04
CA LEU A 359 19.37 -1.76 32.97
C LEU A 359 19.07 -2.90 33.96
N LYS A 360 18.98 -4.15 33.48
CA LYS A 360 18.79 -5.32 34.33
C LYS A 360 19.96 -5.50 35.31
N ARG A 361 21.21 -5.29 34.87
CA ARG A 361 22.40 -5.39 35.72
C ARG A 361 22.36 -4.40 36.89
N HIS A 362 21.74 -3.24 36.69
CA HIS A 362 21.54 -2.21 37.72
C HIS A 362 20.27 -2.42 38.57
N GLY A 363 19.60 -3.58 38.41
CA GLY A 363 18.43 -3.94 39.21
C GLY A 363 17.11 -3.37 38.72
N PHE A 364 17.07 -2.79 37.51
CA PHE A 364 15.82 -2.29 36.93
C PHE A 364 15.06 -3.41 36.22
N GLU A 365 13.81 -3.62 36.62
CA GLU A 365 12.88 -4.50 35.94
C GLU A 365 12.25 -3.77 34.75
N ILE A 366 12.45 -4.30 33.54
CA ILE A 366 12.00 -3.70 32.30
C ILE A 366 10.82 -4.46 31.76
N ILE A 367 9.77 -3.73 31.39
CA ILE A 367 8.66 -4.23 30.60
C ILE A 367 8.78 -3.61 29.21
N LYS A 368 9.03 -4.44 28.20
CA LYS A 368 9.08 -3.99 26.81
C LYS A 368 7.66 -3.62 26.35
N ILE A 369 7.48 -2.43 25.79
CA ILE A 369 6.21 -2.01 25.18
C ILE A 369 6.25 -2.37 23.69
N TYR A 370 7.30 -1.95 22.97
CA TYR A 370 7.56 -2.29 21.56
C TYR A 370 9.03 -2.08 21.18
#